data_e557d67362bb8e501969a93dc5fc608e
#
_entry.id   e557d67362bb8e501969a93dc5fc608e
#
_cell.length_a   1.000
_cell.length_b   1.000
_cell.length_c   1.000
_cell.angle_alpha   90.00
_cell.angle_beta   90.00
_cell.angle_gamma   90.00
#
_symmetry.space_group_name_H-M   'P 1'
#
loop_
_entity.id
_entity.type
_entity.pdbx_description
1 polymer ?
#
loop_
_entity_poly.entity_id
_entity_poly.type
_entity_poly.pdbx_seq_one_letter_code
_entity_poly.pdbx_strand_id
1 'polypeptide(L)'
;MTDLSTARNISRNIARPHPVRAPRGTAISCKNWLIEAAYRMLQNNLDPEVAENPDALVVYGGIGKAARNWDCYEAILESLRKLGEDETLLVQSGKPVGVFRTHADAPRVLIANSNLVPKWATWEHFHELDRKGLMMYGQMTAGSWIYIGSQGIVQGTYETFVEAGHQHYGGSLAGRWILTAGLGGMGGAQPLAASFAGASSLNIECQQTRIDFRLRSRYLDEQADDLDDALARLTRYTREKKAVSIGLLGNAADLFPELLRRAKAGGLRPDLVTDQTSAHDLVNGYLPAGWSVESWKAAQADATQHSALRDAAARSCAVHVQAMLDFQALGIPTVDYGNNIRQVAFDEGVKNAFDFPGFVPAYVRPLFCRGKGPFRWVALSGDPEDIRKTDARMKELFPADAHLHRWLDMAGERIAFQGLPARICWIGLGERHRAGLAFNEMVKSGELKAPIVIGRDHLDSGSVASPNRETEAMRDGSDAVSDWPLLNALLNTAGGATWVSLHHGGGVGMGYSQHSGVVVVCDGTEAAGKRIERVLWNDPATGVMRHADAGYAEAVACAREQGLKLPMLGA
;
A
#
# COMPACT_ATOMS: atom_id res chain seq x y z
N MET A 1 35.14 -17.93 29.48
CA MET A 1 34.09 -16.93 29.30
C MET A 1 34.70 -15.81 28.47
N THR A 2 34.59 -15.93 27.16
CA THR A 2 35.06 -14.91 26.21
C THR A 2 34.04 -13.77 26.20
N ASP A 3 34.52 -12.59 26.48
CA ASP A 3 33.75 -11.35 26.59
C ASP A 3 33.06 -11.03 25.25
N LEU A 4 31.74 -11.19 25.20
CA LEU A 4 30.86 -10.84 24.05
C LEU A 4 30.52 -9.33 23.99
N SER A 5 31.17 -8.51 24.84
CA SER A 5 30.89 -7.07 24.92
C SER A 5 31.57 -6.23 23.83
N THR A 6 32.51 -6.79 23.07
CA THR A 6 33.35 -6.09 22.09
C THR A 6 32.81 -6.13 20.63
N ALA A 7 31.66 -6.74 20.38
CA ALA A 7 31.04 -6.77 19.05
C ALA A 7 30.11 -5.57 18.78
N ARG A 8 30.15 -4.52 19.59
CA ARG A 8 29.37 -3.30 19.42
C ARG A 8 30.24 -2.18 18.85
N ASN A 9 29.78 -1.64 17.72
CA ASN A 9 30.27 -0.44 17.06
C ASN A 9 31.59 -0.53 16.28
N ILE A 10 31.56 -1.29 15.18
CA ILE A 10 32.33 -0.86 14.02
C ILE A 10 31.35 -0.06 13.14
N SER A 11 31.17 1.22 13.43
CA SER A 11 30.58 2.14 12.47
C SER A 11 31.59 2.23 11.30
N ARG A 12 31.36 1.45 10.26
CA ARG A 12 32.09 1.63 9.00
C ARG A 12 31.65 2.99 8.45
N ASN A 13 32.55 3.95 8.47
CA ASN A 13 32.44 5.20 7.69
C ASN A 13 32.54 4.85 6.19
N ILE A 14 31.58 4.13 5.66
CA ILE A 14 31.43 3.91 4.23
C ILE A 14 30.75 5.16 3.71
N ALA A 15 31.41 5.85 2.76
CA ALA A 15 30.80 6.95 2.02
C ALA A 15 29.48 6.44 1.40
N ARG A 16 28.36 6.95 1.91
CA ARG A 16 27.02 6.55 1.46
C ARG A 16 26.83 7.10 0.05
N PRO A 17 26.45 6.27 -0.95
CA PRO A 17 26.03 6.80 -2.21
C PRO A 17 24.73 7.57 -2.00
N HIS A 18 24.76 8.88 -2.07
CA HIS A 18 23.60 9.75 -2.06
C HIS A 18 23.43 10.45 -3.39
N PRO A 19 22.24 10.42 -3.97
CA PRO A 19 21.05 9.65 -3.57
C PRO A 19 21.14 8.15 -3.88
N VAL A 20 20.48 7.28 -3.08
CA VAL A 20 20.36 5.86 -3.37
C VAL A 20 19.49 5.68 -4.61
N ARG A 21 19.96 4.88 -5.56
CA ARG A 21 19.21 4.50 -6.77
C ARG A 21 19.49 3.03 -7.10
N ALA A 22 18.45 2.32 -7.50
CA ALA A 22 18.59 0.95 -7.95
C ALA A 22 19.42 0.87 -9.25
N PRO A 23 20.33 -0.12 -9.39
CA PRO A 23 20.98 -0.39 -10.66
C PRO A 23 19.95 -0.68 -11.76
N ARG A 24 20.28 -0.30 -13.00
CA ARG A 24 19.45 -0.47 -14.20
C ARG A 24 20.21 -1.28 -15.27
N GLY A 25 19.49 -1.81 -16.24
CA GLY A 25 20.10 -2.58 -17.34
C GLY A 25 20.36 -4.05 -16.98
N THR A 26 21.24 -4.70 -17.73
CA THR A 26 21.46 -6.15 -17.70
C THR A 26 22.64 -6.61 -16.84
N ALA A 27 23.50 -5.70 -16.38
CA ALA A 27 24.61 -6.04 -15.49
C ALA A 27 24.09 -6.35 -14.09
N ILE A 28 24.50 -7.48 -13.50
CA ILE A 28 24.10 -7.91 -12.17
C ILE A 28 25.26 -7.81 -11.17
N SER A 29 24.92 -7.51 -9.92
CA SER A 29 25.84 -7.45 -8.79
C SER A 29 25.83 -8.73 -7.95
N CYS A 30 24.77 -9.53 -8.09
CA CYS A 30 24.55 -10.78 -7.38
C CYS A 30 24.77 -11.99 -8.29
N LYS A 31 24.70 -13.20 -7.75
CA LYS A 31 25.00 -14.44 -8.52
C LYS A 31 23.97 -14.76 -9.62
N ASN A 32 22.72 -14.39 -9.41
CA ASN A 32 21.64 -14.59 -10.38
C ASN A 32 20.55 -13.52 -10.24
N TRP A 33 19.60 -13.52 -11.17
CA TRP A 33 18.52 -12.55 -11.22
C TRP A 33 17.53 -12.64 -10.05
N LEU A 34 17.34 -13.81 -9.45
CA LEU A 34 16.44 -13.96 -8.29
C LEU A 34 16.95 -13.15 -7.09
N ILE A 35 18.27 -13.18 -6.88
CA ILE A 35 18.93 -12.43 -5.80
C ILE A 35 19.08 -10.96 -6.18
N GLU A 36 19.46 -10.68 -7.43
CA GLU A 36 19.61 -9.31 -7.97
C GLU A 36 18.30 -8.53 -7.88
N ALA A 37 17.16 -9.18 -8.09
CA ALA A 37 15.85 -8.55 -7.96
C ALA A 37 15.63 -7.98 -6.54
N ALA A 38 15.88 -8.76 -5.49
CA ALA A 38 15.78 -8.29 -4.11
C ALA A 38 16.79 -7.15 -3.84
N TYR A 39 18.01 -7.27 -4.35
CA TYR A 39 19.06 -6.26 -4.26
C TYR A 39 18.64 -4.92 -4.88
N ARG A 40 18.05 -4.92 -6.08
CA ARG A 40 17.56 -3.72 -6.75
C ARG A 40 16.32 -3.14 -6.08
N MET A 41 15.38 -4.00 -5.69
CA MET A 41 14.12 -3.55 -5.12
C MET A 41 14.28 -2.92 -3.74
N LEU A 42 15.21 -3.40 -2.90
CA LEU A 42 15.56 -2.73 -1.65
C LEU A 42 16.10 -1.31 -1.91
N GLN A 43 16.98 -1.14 -2.90
CA GLN A 43 17.52 0.17 -3.27
C GLN A 43 16.45 1.08 -3.89
N ASN A 44 15.57 0.51 -4.73
CA ASN A 44 14.46 1.25 -5.32
C ASN A 44 13.51 1.84 -4.27
N ASN A 45 13.31 1.15 -3.15
CA ASN A 45 12.50 1.67 -2.04
C ASN A 45 13.06 2.97 -1.44
N LEU A 46 14.36 3.22 -1.60
CA LEU A 46 15.06 4.40 -1.06
C LEU A 46 15.40 5.44 -2.15
N ASP A 47 14.98 5.22 -3.38
CA ASP A 47 15.09 6.23 -4.44
C ASP A 47 14.36 7.51 -3.99
N PRO A 48 14.95 8.70 -4.13
CA PRO A 48 14.33 9.98 -3.74
C PRO A 48 12.99 10.28 -4.42
N GLU A 49 12.70 9.63 -5.55
CA GLU A 49 11.39 9.72 -6.20
C GLU A 49 10.35 8.78 -5.58
N VAL A 50 10.79 7.80 -4.78
CA VAL A 50 9.95 6.76 -4.16
C VAL A 50 9.74 7.02 -2.67
N ALA A 51 10.81 7.25 -1.92
CA ALA A 51 10.79 7.38 -0.47
C ALA A 51 10.41 8.79 0.00
N GLU A 52 9.62 8.85 1.08
CA GLU A 52 9.24 10.13 1.73
C GLU A 52 10.44 10.78 2.46
N ASN A 53 11.28 9.97 3.10
CA ASN A 53 12.50 10.42 3.79
C ASN A 53 13.61 9.35 3.66
N PRO A 54 14.30 9.31 2.51
CA PRO A 54 15.32 8.29 2.25
C PRO A 54 16.49 8.34 3.23
N ASP A 55 16.87 9.52 3.73
CA ASP A 55 17.98 9.67 4.69
C ASP A 55 17.70 8.96 6.02
N ALA A 56 16.44 8.91 6.43
CA ALA A 56 15.98 8.17 7.61
C ALA A 56 15.54 6.72 7.28
N LEU A 57 15.77 6.22 6.04
CA LEU A 57 15.30 4.93 5.53
C LEU A 57 13.77 4.80 5.50
N VAL A 58 13.04 5.90 5.63
CA VAL A 58 11.57 5.92 5.64
C VAL A 58 11.04 5.98 4.21
N VAL A 59 10.30 4.96 3.85
CA VAL A 59 9.71 4.81 2.52
C VAL A 59 8.36 5.52 2.45
N TYR A 60 7.44 5.22 3.37
CA TYR A 60 6.15 5.91 3.48
C TYR A 60 5.47 5.68 4.83
N GLY A 61 4.35 6.39 5.08
CA GLY A 61 3.48 6.17 6.24
C GLY A 61 4.07 6.60 7.58
N GLY A 62 4.85 7.66 7.59
CA GLY A 62 5.44 8.25 8.79
C GLY A 62 6.76 7.59 9.20
N ILE A 63 6.75 6.33 9.59
CA ILE A 63 7.94 5.58 10.07
C ILE A 63 8.18 4.24 9.38
N GLY A 64 7.47 3.95 8.27
CA GLY A 64 7.63 2.70 7.52
C GLY A 64 8.97 2.61 6.80
N LYS A 65 9.88 1.73 7.28
CA LYS A 65 11.27 1.64 6.82
C LYS A 65 11.54 0.45 5.90
N ALA A 66 12.54 0.61 5.05
CA ALA A 66 13.07 -0.47 4.20
C ALA A 66 14.12 -1.34 4.91
N ALA A 67 14.89 -0.77 5.85
CA ALA A 67 15.85 -1.44 6.69
C ALA A 67 15.92 -0.77 8.07
N ARG A 68 16.42 -1.48 9.09
CA ARG A 68 16.41 -1.02 10.49
C ARG A 68 17.23 0.26 10.68
N ASN A 69 18.44 0.25 10.14
CA ASN A 69 19.38 1.36 10.08
C ASN A 69 20.32 1.18 8.89
N TRP A 70 21.20 2.14 8.65
CA TRP A 70 22.12 2.10 7.52
C TRP A 70 23.09 0.94 7.56
N ASP A 71 23.63 0.57 8.74
CA ASP A 71 24.52 -0.59 8.88
C ASP A 71 23.81 -1.89 8.49
N CYS A 72 22.53 -2.02 8.87
CA CYS A 72 21.71 -3.16 8.47
C CYS A 72 21.40 -3.15 6.95
N TYR A 73 21.14 -1.97 6.38
CA TYR A 73 20.94 -1.82 4.94
C TYR A 73 22.16 -2.30 4.14
N GLU A 74 23.36 -1.81 4.49
CA GLU A 74 24.60 -2.23 3.85
C GLU A 74 24.89 -3.72 4.05
N ALA A 75 24.62 -4.24 5.25
CA ALA A 75 24.79 -5.66 5.54
C ALA A 75 23.81 -6.54 4.74
N ILE A 76 22.58 -6.08 4.48
CA ILE A 76 21.64 -6.80 3.59
C ILE A 76 22.20 -6.82 2.16
N LEU A 77 22.64 -5.68 1.62
CA LEU A 77 23.21 -5.60 0.28
C LEU A 77 24.45 -6.48 0.12
N GLU A 78 25.35 -6.46 1.12
CA GLU A 78 26.53 -7.31 1.12
C GLU A 78 26.17 -8.81 1.20
N SER A 79 25.18 -9.17 2.02
CA SER A 79 24.70 -10.55 2.13
C SER A 79 24.10 -11.03 0.81
N LEU A 80 23.31 -10.21 0.13
CA LEU A 80 22.71 -10.54 -1.17
C LEU A 80 23.79 -10.75 -2.25
N ARG A 81 24.84 -9.93 -2.30
CA ARG A 81 25.96 -10.14 -3.24
C ARG A 81 26.67 -11.48 -3.05
N LYS A 82 26.73 -11.98 -1.81
CA LYS A 82 27.43 -13.21 -1.44
C LYS A 82 26.53 -14.46 -1.44
N LEU A 83 25.21 -14.25 -1.41
CA LEU A 83 24.21 -15.32 -1.25
C LEU A 83 24.36 -16.40 -2.32
N GLY A 84 24.34 -17.66 -1.90
CA GLY A 84 24.35 -18.83 -2.78
C GLY A 84 23.00 -19.06 -3.46
N GLU A 85 23.01 -19.81 -4.57
CA GLU A 85 21.80 -20.11 -5.33
C GLU A 85 20.84 -21.06 -4.59
N ASP A 86 21.35 -21.82 -3.62
CA ASP A 86 20.62 -22.73 -2.74
C ASP A 86 20.51 -22.19 -1.30
N GLU A 87 20.79 -20.91 -1.09
CA GLU A 87 20.75 -20.26 0.21
C GLU A 87 19.58 -19.28 0.35
N THR A 88 19.14 -19.09 1.58
CA THR A 88 18.10 -18.14 1.98
C THR A 88 18.63 -17.19 3.05
N LEU A 89 18.49 -15.89 2.80
CA LEU A 89 18.77 -14.83 3.76
C LEU A 89 17.56 -14.61 4.67
N LEU A 90 17.76 -14.60 5.98
CA LEU A 90 16.73 -14.23 6.95
C LEU A 90 16.91 -12.77 7.40
N VAL A 91 15.80 -12.00 7.35
CA VAL A 91 15.76 -10.60 7.74
C VAL A 91 14.70 -10.39 8.83
N GLN A 92 15.16 -9.97 10.02
CA GLN A 92 14.31 -9.72 11.17
C GLN A 92 14.21 -8.22 11.42
N SER A 93 13.03 -7.64 11.23
CA SER A 93 12.79 -6.20 11.40
C SER A 93 13.93 -5.36 10.80
N GLY A 94 14.18 -5.57 9.49
CA GLY A 94 15.18 -4.85 8.70
C GLY A 94 16.64 -5.13 9.04
N LYS A 95 16.96 -6.19 9.80
CA LYS A 95 18.31 -6.64 10.10
C LYS A 95 18.55 -8.01 9.50
N PRO A 96 19.63 -8.24 8.71
CA PRO A 96 20.02 -9.57 8.28
C PRO A 96 20.55 -10.34 9.48
N VAL A 97 19.96 -11.52 9.76
CA VAL A 97 20.26 -12.28 10.98
C VAL A 97 20.87 -13.63 10.71
N GLY A 98 20.78 -14.14 9.48
CA GLY A 98 21.40 -15.41 9.12
C GLY A 98 21.21 -15.76 7.66
N VAL A 99 22.11 -16.59 7.14
CA VAL A 99 22.03 -17.24 5.84
C VAL A 99 21.99 -18.73 6.06
N PHE A 100 21.04 -19.41 5.46
CA PHE A 100 20.84 -20.84 5.63
C PHE A 100 20.79 -21.54 4.29
N ARG A 101 21.39 -22.72 4.21
CA ARG A 101 21.24 -23.59 3.08
C ARG A 101 19.81 -24.12 3.02
N THR A 102 19.19 -23.97 1.86
CA THR A 102 17.85 -24.45 1.57
C THR A 102 17.88 -25.31 0.29
N HIS A 103 17.29 -24.86 -0.79
CA HIS A 103 17.35 -25.50 -2.11
C HIS A 103 17.05 -24.47 -3.21
N ALA A 104 17.32 -24.80 -4.47
CA ALA A 104 17.19 -23.89 -5.61
C ALA A 104 15.80 -23.26 -5.78
N ASP A 105 14.73 -23.98 -5.43
CA ASP A 105 13.35 -23.49 -5.53
C ASP A 105 12.86 -22.75 -4.26
N ALA A 106 13.65 -22.72 -3.18
CA ALA A 106 13.28 -21.97 -1.97
C ALA A 106 13.38 -20.46 -2.18
N PRO A 107 12.65 -19.65 -1.39
CA PRO A 107 12.83 -18.21 -1.38
C PRO A 107 14.28 -17.80 -1.11
N ARG A 108 14.75 -16.79 -1.83
CA ARG A 108 16.10 -16.21 -1.57
C ARG A 108 16.13 -15.34 -0.32
N VAL A 109 14.97 -14.76 0.06
CA VAL A 109 14.85 -13.96 1.27
C VAL A 109 13.55 -14.30 2.00
N LEU A 110 13.63 -14.44 3.32
CA LEU A 110 12.48 -14.50 4.22
C LEU A 110 12.56 -13.33 5.20
N ILE A 111 11.48 -12.59 5.30
CA ILE A 111 11.40 -11.35 6.05
C ILE A 111 10.30 -11.46 7.12
N ALA A 112 10.62 -11.06 8.36
CA ALA A 112 9.63 -10.85 9.40
C ALA A 112 9.81 -9.46 10.00
N ASN A 113 8.77 -8.61 9.93
CA ASN A 113 8.84 -7.22 10.38
C ASN A 113 7.81 -6.93 11.47
N SER A 114 8.25 -6.25 12.54
CA SER A 114 7.41 -5.69 13.60
C SER A 114 6.45 -6.68 14.28
N ASN A 115 6.66 -7.98 14.10
CA ASN A 115 5.80 -8.98 14.74
C ASN A 115 6.07 -9.02 16.25
N LEU A 116 5.04 -8.70 17.03
CA LEU A 116 5.00 -8.80 18.47
C LEU A 116 3.99 -9.87 18.89
N VAL A 117 4.24 -10.52 20.00
CA VAL A 117 3.24 -11.39 20.62
C VAL A 117 2.01 -10.55 20.95
N PRO A 118 0.76 -11.00 20.65
CA PRO A 118 -0.42 -10.12 20.62
C PRO A 118 -0.61 -9.23 21.86
N LYS A 119 -0.40 -9.75 23.06
CA LYS A 119 -0.55 -8.96 24.29
C LYS A 119 0.45 -7.80 24.40
N TRP A 120 1.60 -7.89 23.74
CA TRP A 120 2.64 -6.86 23.71
C TRP A 120 2.62 -6.01 22.43
N ALA A 121 1.65 -6.22 21.55
CA ALA A 121 1.54 -5.51 20.28
C ALA A 121 0.89 -4.13 20.47
N THR A 122 1.57 -3.26 21.22
CA THR A 122 1.20 -1.87 21.47
C THR A 122 2.26 -0.92 20.94
N TRP A 123 1.87 0.32 20.61
CA TRP A 123 2.80 1.36 20.17
C TRP A 123 3.87 1.67 21.23
N GLU A 124 3.50 1.68 22.52
CA GLU A 124 4.44 1.96 23.62
C GLU A 124 5.56 0.94 23.64
N HIS A 125 5.21 -0.36 23.60
CA HIS A 125 6.20 -1.42 23.61
C HIS A 125 7.02 -1.47 22.31
N PHE A 126 6.39 -1.25 21.17
CA PHE A 126 7.09 -1.12 19.89
C PHE A 126 8.14 -0.02 19.94
N HIS A 127 7.79 1.19 20.39
CA HIS A 127 8.73 2.31 20.48
C HIS A 127 9.86 2.08 21.50
N GLU A 128 9.59 1.36 22.58
CA GLU A 128 10.64 0.92 23.51
C GLU A 128 11.68 0.03 22.80
N LEU A 129 11.22 -0.94 22.02
CA LEU A 129 12.09 -1.87 21.30
C LEU A 129 12.82 -1.19 20.12
N ASP A 130 12.15 -0.28 19.41
CA ASP A 130 12.78 0.51 18.35
C ASP A 130 13.92 1.38 18.88
N ARG A 131 13.71 2.10 20.00
CA ARG A 131 14.79 2.86 20.67
C ARG A 131 15.96 1.99 21.13
N LYS A 132 15.70 0.74 21.49
CA LYS A 132 16.75 -0.26 21.81
C LYS A 132 17.44 -0.84 20.56
N GLY A 133 17.00 -0.46 19.35
CA GLY A 133 17.52 -1.00 18.09
C GLY A 133 17.16 -2.46 17.84
N LEU A 134 16.06 -2.97 18.42
CA LEU A 134 15.62 -4.35 18.31
C LEU A 134 14.55 -4.57 17.25
N MET A 135 13.84 -3.52 16.86
CA MET A 135 12.79 -3.55 15.85
C MET A 135 12.88 -2.38 14.86
N MET A 136 12.12 -2.46 13.81
CA MET A 136 11.74 -1.35 12.96
C MET A 136 10.28 -1.54 12.52
N TYR A 137 9.61 -0.46 12.16
CA TYR A 137 8.28 -0.53 11.54
C TYR A 137 8.44 -0.83 10.04
N GLY A 138 8.35 -2.09 9.68
CA GLY A 138 8.43 -2.55 8.29
C GLY A 138 7.05 -2.53 7.65
N GLN A 139 6.49 -1.33 7.46
CA GLN A 139 5.13 -1.16 6.95
C GLN A 139 4.97 -1.77 5.55
N MET A 140 4.12 -2.81 5.46
CA MET A 140 3.67 -3.43 4.20
C MET A 140 4.77 -3.51 3.13
N THR A 141 4.54 -2.93 1.96
CA THR A 141 5.44 -2.96 0.80
C THR A 141 6.75 -2.21 1.00
N ALA A 142 6.85 -1.31 1.99
CA ALA A 142 8.12 -0.73 2.40
C ALA A 142 9.07 -1.78 2.98
N GLY A 143 8.57 -2.57 3.94
CA GLY A 143 9.35 -3.62 4.61
C GLY A 143 9.57 -4.87 3.78
N SER A 144 8.79 -5.10 2.73
CA SER A 144 8.93 -6.22 1.78
C SER A 144 9.58 -5.84 0.46
N TRP A 145 10.07 -4.63 0.34
CA TRP A 145 10.81 -4.14 -0.83
C TRP A 145 10.08 -4.25 -2.16
N ILE A 146 8.79 -3.97 -2.17
CA ILE A 146 7.94 -3.99 -3.36
C ILE A 146 7.07 -2.72 -3.50
N TYR A 147 7.40 -1.66 -2.78
CA TYR A 147 6.76 -0.36 -2.94
C TYR A 147 7.20 0.28 -4.26
N ILE A 148 6.25 0.78 -5.03
CA ILE A 148 6.44 1.35 -6.37
C ILE A 148 5.97 2.81 -6.45
N GLY A 149 5.95 3.51 -5.34
CA GLY A 149 5.37 4.84 -5.24
C GLY A 149 3.84 4.81 -5.08
N SER A 150 3.23 5.99 -5.11
CA SER A 150 1.78 6.16 -4.89
C SER A 150 0.92 5.46 -5.94
N GLN A 151 1.46 5.14 -7.12
CA GLN A 151 0.71 4.39 -8.14
C GLN A 151 0.22 3.03 -7.64
N GLY A 152 0.89 2.42 -6.64
CA GLY A 152 0.48 1.15 -6.05
C GLY A 152 -0.91 1.17 -5.42
N ILE A 153 -1.45 2.34 -5.10
CA ILE A 153 -2.77 2.52 -4.50
C ILE A 153 -3.78 3.15 -5.47
N VAL A 154 -3.31 3.78 -6.57
CA VAL A 154 -4.21 4.53 -7.47
C VAL A 154 -5.33 3.65 -8.00
N GLN A 155 -5.03 2.42 -8.42
CA GLN A 155 -6.11 1.57 -8.98
C GLN A 155 -7.10 1.12 -7.92
N GLY A 156 -6.68 0.67 -6.74
CA GLY A 156 -7.62 0.29 -5.69
C GLY A 156 -8.54 1.43 -5.29
N THR A 157 -8.01 2.66 -5.27
CA THR A 157 -8.80 3.88 -5.03
C THR A 157 -9.74 4.17 -6.22
N TYR A 158 -9.27 4.00 -7.45
CA TYR A 158 -10.08 4.11 -8.65
C TYR A 158 -11.24 3.11 -8.66
N GLU A 159 -10.98 1.82 -8.37
CA GLU A 159 -12.03 0.80 -8.25
C GLU A 159 -13.08 1.18 -7.20
N THR A 160 -12.62 1.68 -6.05
CA THR A 160 -13.50 2.16 -4.97
C THR A 160 -14.43 3.29 -5.44
N PHE A 161 -13.87 4.30 -6.13
CA PHE A 161 -14.65 5.44 -6.61
C PHE A 161 -15.58 5.07 -7.76
N VAL A 162 -15.14 4.21 -8.69
CA VAL A 162 -16.01 3.71 -9.77
C VAL A 162 -17.18 2.93 -9.20
N GLU A 163 -16.94 2.06 -8.22
CA GLU A 163 -18.01 1.29 -7.59
C GLU A 163 -18.97 2.19 -6.78
N ALA A 164 -18.46 3.20 -6.09
CA ALA A 164 -19.29 4.23 -5.46
C ALA A 164 -20.17 4.96 -6.51
N GLY A 165 -19.62 5.27 -7.68
CA GLY A 165 -20.37 5.81 -8.82
C GLY A 165 -21.49 4.88 -9.28
N HIS A 166 -21.24 3.58 -9.34
CA HIS A 166 -22.26 2.58 -9.72
C HIS A 166 -23.38 2.48 -8.68
N GLN A 167 -23.05 2.37 -7.41
CA GLN A 167 -24.04 2.16 -6.35
C GLN A 167 -24.91 3.39 -6.09
N HIS A 168 -24.33 4.59 -6.18
CA HIS A 168 -25.01 5.81 -5.73
C HIS A 168 -25.44 6.75 -6.86
N TYR A 169 -24.82 6.65 -8.05
CA TYR A 169 -24.96 7.66 -9.11
C TYR A 169 -25.18 7.10 -10.52
N GLY A 170 -25.69 5.87 -10.62
CA GLY A 170 -26.03 5.28 -11.92
C GLY A 170 -24.84 5.00 -12.84
N GLY A 171 -23.66 4.78 -12.25
CA GLY A 171 -22.45 4.37 -12.97
C GLY A 171 -21.54 5.52 -13.43
N SER A 172 -21.82 6.77 -13.06
CA SER A 172 -20.99 7.90 -13.47
C SER A 172 -20.78 8.92 -12.36
N LEU A 173 -19.52 9.34 -12.17
CA LEU A 173 -19.17 10.45 -11.30
C LEU A 173 -18.95 11.78 -12.05
N ALA A 174 -19.28 11.85 -13.33
CA ALA A 174 -19.19 13.08 -14.12
C ALA A 174 -20.09 14.19 -13.55
N GLY A 175 -19.50 15.34 -13.22
CA GLY A 175 -20.17 16.45 -12.55
C GLY A 175 -20.35 16.26 -11.04
N ARG A 176 -19.64 15.31 -10.45
CA ARG A 176 -19.58 15.03 -9.01
C ARG A 176 -18.23 15.42 -8.43
N TRP A 177 -18.18 15.58 -7.11
CA TRP A 177 -16.91 15.81 -6.44
C TRP A 177 -16.76 15.06 -5.12
N ILE A 178 -15.52 14.69 -4.82
CA ILE A 178 -15.13 13.89 -3.66
C ILE A 178 -14.35 14.78 -2.68
N LEU A 179 -14.72 14.73 -1.40
CA LEU A 179 -13.96 15.32 -0.31
C LEU A 179 -13.06 14.28 0.33
N THR A 180 -11.77 14.58 0.45
CA THR A 180 -10.78 13.74 1.13
C THR A 180 -9.67 14.57 1.76
N ALA A 181 -8.83 13.93 2.59
CA ALA A 181 -7.65 14.55 3.17
C ALA A 181 -6.44 13.63 3.16
N GLY A 182 -5.25 14.24 3.17
CA GLY A 182 -3.95 13.56 3.14
C GLY A 182 -3.40 13.40 1.72
N LEU A 183 -2.19 13.92 1.50
CA LEU A 183 -1.43 13.78 0.24
C LEU A 183 -0.06 13.11 0.45
N GLY A 184 0.09 12.34 1.53
CA GLY A 184 1.26 11.49 1.79
C GLY A 184 1.41 10.35 0.78
N GLY A 185 2.26 9.36 1.08
CA GLY A 185 2.54 8.23 0.17
C GLY A 185 1.29 7.51 -0.32
N MET A 186 0.34 7.26 0.58
CA MET A 186 -0.93 6.57 0.28
C MET A 186 -2.01 7.56 -0.19
N GLY A 187 -2.29 8.61 0.60
CA GLY A 187 -3.32 9.61 0.30
C GLY A 187 -3.09 10.37 -1.00
N GLY A 188 -1.84 10.50 -1.42
CA GLY A 188 -1.48 11.10 -2.71
C GLY A 188 -2.02 10.39 -3.94
N ALA A 189 -2.58 9.18 -3.80
CA ALA A 189 -3.28 8.48 -4.88
C ALA A 189 -4.72 8.99 -5.10
N GLN A 190 -5.34 9.54 -4.07
CA GLN A 190 -6.76 9.95 -4.07
C GLN A 190 -7.11 10.94 -5.21
N PRO A 191 -6.35 12.05 -5.43
CA PRO A 191 -6.71 13.02 -6.44
C PRO A 191 -6.69 12.43 -7.86
N LEU A 192 -5.66 11.66 -8.21
CA LEU A 192 -5.56 11.04 -9.54
C LEU A 192 -6.65 9.98 -9.75
N ALA A 193 -6.93 9.16 -8.73
CA ALA A 193 -7.99 8.16 -8.78
C ALA A 193 -9.38 8.78 -8.96
N ALA A 194 -9.66 9.92 -8.30
CA ALA A 194 -10.90 10.67 -8.48
C ALA A 194 -11.04 11.17 -9.93
N SER A 195 -9.97 11.78 -10.47
CA SER A 195 -9.95 12.25 -11.85
C SER A 195 -10.15 11.09 -12.85
N PHE A 196 -9.53 9.93 -12.62
CA PHE A 196 -9.73 8.73 -13.46
C PHE A 196 -11.16 8.18 -13.38
N ALA A 197 -11.80 8.28 -12.22
CA ALA A 197 -13.20 7.91 -12.04
C ALA A 197 -14.20 8.94 -12.62
N GLY A 198 -13.69 10.06 -13.12
CA GLY A 198 -14.50 11.12 -13.73
C GLY A 198 -15.03 12.16 -12.73
N ALA A 199 -14.57 12.15 -11.48
CA ALA A 199 -14.95 13.11 -10.44
C ALA A 199 -13.93 14.23 -10.31
N SER A 200 -14.38 15.43 -9.91
CA SER A 200 -13.49 16.40 -9.27
C SER A 200 -13.20 15.98 -7.83
N SER A 201 -12.14 16.52 -7.21
CA SER A 201 -11.88 16.27 -5.79
C SER A 201 -11.30 17.48 -5.08
N LEU A 202 -11.61 17.62 -3.79
CA LEU A 202 -10.93 18.50 -2.86
C LEU A 202 -10.08 17.66 -1.91
N ASN A 203 -8.79 17.93 -1.92
CA ASN A 203 -7.79 17.15 -1.20
C ASN A 203 -7.09 18.07 -0.20
N ILE A 204 -7.44 17.93 1.09
CA ILE A 204 -6.89 18.76 2.16
C ILE A 204 -5.56 18.19 2.62
N GLU A 205 -4.53 19.02 2.68
CA GLU A 205 -3.19 18.62 3.14
C GLU A 205 -2.58 19.73 4.01
N CYS A 206 -2.00 19.34 5.14
CA CYS A 206 -1.41 20.27 6.09
C CYS A 206 0.03 20.70 5.75
N GLN A 207 0.70 20.04 4.81
CA GLN A 207 2.09 20.30 4.42
C GLN A 207 2.19 20.75 2.96
N GLN A 208 2.61 22.00 2.73
CA GLN A 208 2.79 22.55 1.38
C GLN A 208 3.73 21.68 0.52
N THR A 209 4.79 21.14 1.11
CA THR A 209 5.76 20.30 0.38
C THR A 209 5.14 19.06 -0.25
N ARG A 210 4.08 18.50 0.38
CA ARG A 210 3.33 17.36 -0.17
C ARG A 210 2.45 17.79 -1.34
N ILE A 211 1.77 18.93 -1.23
CA ILE A 211 1.01 19.51 -2.36
C ILE A 211 1.93 19.74 -3.55
N ASP A 212 3.07 20.42 -3.34
CA ASP A 212 4.06 20.69 -4.39
C ASP A 212 4.57 19.42 -5.06
N PHE A 213 4.81 18.37 -4.27
CA PHE A 213 5.25 17.08 -4.80
C PHE A 213 4.16 16.43 -5.69
N ARG A 214 2.88 16.49 -5.28
CA ARG A 214 1.78 15.90 -6.06
C ARG A 214 1.49 16.68 -7.34
N LEU A 215 1.63 18.00 -7.34
CA LEU A 215 1.58 18.83 -8.55
C LEU A 215 2.71 18.46 -9.53
N ARG A 216 3.95 18.40 -9.04
CA ARG A 216 5.11 18.02 -9.88
C ARG A 216 5.01 16.61 -10.45
N SER A 217 4.50 15.66 -9.66
CA SER A 217 4.34 14.26 -10.08
C SER A 217 3.04 14.01 -10.87
N ARG A 218 2.23 15.06 -11.11
CA ARG A 218 0.98 15.00 -11.87
C ARG A 218 -0.12 14.11 -11.25
N TYR A 219 -0.05 13.91 -9.94
CA TYR A 219 -1.12 13.25 -9.17
C TYR A 219 -2.21 14.21 -8.75
N LEU A 220 -1.89 15.48 -8.59
CA LEU A 220 -2.79 16.59 -8.31
C LEU A 220 -2.75 17.57 -9.48
N ASP A 221 -3.91 18.08 -9.90
CA ASP A 221 -3.99 18.96 -11.07
C ASP A 221 -3.69 20.42 -10.71
N GLU A 222 -4.27 20.93 -9.61
CA GLU A 222 -4.09 22.34 -9.19
C GLU A 222 -4.19 22.53 -7.67
N GLN A 223 -3.78 23.70 -7.19
CA GLN A 223 -3.96 24.12 -5.80
C GLN A 223 -4.87 25.35 -5.74
N ALA A 224 -5.77 25.38 -4.77
CA ALA A 224 -6.57 26.56 -4.45
C ALA A 224 -5.86 27.43 -3.41
N ASP A 225 -6.12 28.75 -3.47
CA ASP A 225 -5.53 29.72 -2.54
C ASP A 225 -6.18 29.64 -1.16
N ASP A 226 -7.50 29.41 -1.11
CA ASP A 226 -8.29 29.25 0.09
C ASP A 226 -9.55 28.39 -0.17
N LEU A 227 -10.37 28.22 0.87
CA LEU A 227 -11.59 27.42 0.77
C LEU A 227 -12.64 28.03 -0.18
N ASP A 228 -12.74 29.36 -0.24
CA ASP A 228 -13.72 30.03 -1.13
C ASP A 228 -13.33 29.86 -2.60
N ASP A 229 -12.05 29.99 -2.93
CA ASP A 229 -11.51 29.68 -4.25
C ASP A 229 -11.69 28.20 -4.62
N ALA A 230 -11.42 27.29 -3.70
CA ALA A 230 -11.65 25.85 -3.93
C ALA A 230 -13.11 25.56 -4.28
N LEU A 231 -14.07 26.08 -3.52
CA LEU A 231 -15.49 25.87 -3.74
C LEU A 231 -15.99 26.55 -5.03
N ALA A 232 -15.47 27.72 -5.38
CA ALA A 232 -15.77 28.38 -6.64
C ALA A 232 -15.31 27.55 -7.86
N ARG A 233 -14.09 27.00 -7.80
CA ARG A 233 -13.54 26.10 -8.82
C ARG A 233 -14.36 24.81 -8.92
N LEU A 234 -14.67 24.15 -7.80
CA LEU A 234 -15.49 22.94 -7.77
C LEU A 234 -16.89 23.19 -8.37
N THR A 235 -17.53 24.30 -8.02
CA THR A 235 -18.84 24.69 -8.59
C THR A 235 -18.76 24.81 -10.11
N ARG A 236 -17.70 25.38 -10.63
CA ARG A 236 -17.46 25.48 -12.07
C ARG A 236 -17.23 24.11 -12.70
N TYR A 237 -16.30 23.28 -12.14
CA TYR A 237 -15.92 21.99 -12.71
C TYR A 237 -17.06 20.97 -12.66
N THR A 238 -17.85 20.92 -11.58
CA THR A 238 -19.01 20.03 -11.50
C THR A 238 -20.07 20.41 -12.53
N ARG A 239 -20.35 21.71 -12.74
CA ARG A 239 -21.27 22.19 -13.80
C ARG A 239 -20.76 21.83 -15.20
N GLU A 240 -19.44 21.96 -15.44
CA GLU A 240 -18.78 21.64 -16.72
C GLU A 240 -18.52 20.14 -16.90
N LYS A 241 -18.82 19.32 -15.89
CA LYS A 241 -18.51 17.88 -15.83
C LYS A 241 -17.03 17.57 -16.10
N LYS A 242 -16.14 18.43 -15.63
CA LYS A 242 -14.69 18.24 -15.68
C LYS A 242 -14.22 17.54 -14.41
N ALA A 243 -13.34 16.55 -14.58
CA ALA A 243 -12.68 15.85 -13.49
C ALA A 243 -11.34 16.54 -13.19
N VAL A 244 -11.31 17.39 -12.17
CA VAL A 244 -10.13 18.15 -11.76
C VAL A 244 -9.89 17.96 -10.26
N SER A 245 -8.67 17.60 -9.89
CA SER A 245 -8.28 17.44 -8.50
C SER A 245 -7.66 18.75 -7.96
N ILE A 246 -8.17 19.22 -6.83
CA ILE A 246 -7.76 20.46 -6.18
C ILE A 246 -7.13 20.15 -4.83
N GLY A 247 -5.90 20.61 -4.61
CA GLY A 247 -5.25 20.63 -3.29
C GLY A 247 -5.61 21.89 -2.52
N LEU A 248 -5.83 21.76 -1.22
CA LEU A 248 -6.04 22.90 -0.31
C LEU A 248 -5.14 22.74 0.90
N LEU A 249 -4.28 23.75 1.15
CA LEU A 249 -3.45 23.77 2.34
C LEU A 249 -4.31 24.06 3.57
N GLY A 250 -4.33 23.13 4.53
CA GLY A 250 -5.08 23.29 5.76
C GLY A 250 -5.18 22.00 6.58
N ASN A 251 -5.82 22.11 7.74
CA ASN A 251 -6.04 20.96 8.61
C ASN A 251 -7.45 20.38 8.38
N ALA A 252 -7.52 19.06 8.19
CA ALA A 252 -8.80 18.38 7.96
C ALA A 252 -9.78 18.52 9.15
N ALA A 253 -9.27 18.51 10.40
CA ALA A 253 -10.09 18.69 11.59
C ALA A 253 -10.72 20.09 11.69
N ASP A 254 -10.18 21.09 10.99
CA ASP A 254 -10.76 22.43 10.89
C ASP A 254 -11.68 22.55 9.66
N LEU A 255 -11.24 22.03 8.52
CA LEU A 255 -11.91 22.24 7.23
C LEU A 255 -13.12 21.34 6.99
N PHE A 256 -13.13 20.09 7.49
CA PHE A 256 -14.31 19.23 7.38
C PHE A 256 -15.53 19.78 8.12
N PRO A 257 -15.41 20.25 9.40
CA PRO A 257 -16.51 20.92 10.07
C PRO A 257 -16.99 22.21 9.37
N GLU A 258 -16.07 23.01 8.82
CA GLU A 258 -16.44 24.24 8.09
C GLU A 258 -17.18 23.94 6.78
N LEU A 259 -16.70 22.95 6.01
CA LEU A 259 -17.38 22.47 4.80
C LEU A 259 -18.79 21.93 5.14
N LEU A 260 -18.90 21.17 6.22
CA LEU A 260 -20.17 20.65 6.72
C LEU A 260 -21.13 21.79 7.08
N ARG A 261 -20.65 22.80 7.81
CA ARG A 261 -21.43 23.99 8.18
C ARG A 261 -21.96 24.72 6.92
N ARG A 262 -21.11 24.89 5.90
CA ARG A 262 -21.51 25.48 4.61
C ARG A 262 -22.52 24.62 3.87
N ALA A 263 -22.32 23.31 3.84
CA ALA A 263 -23.26 22.36 3.23
C ALA A 263 -24.64 22.39 3.88
N LYS A 264 -24.69 22.45 5.23
CA LYS A 264 -25.95 22.62 6.01
C LYS A 264 -26.64 23.96 5.72
N ALA A 265 -25.87 25.01 5.41
CA ALA A 265 -26.39 26.33 5.02
C ALA A 265 -26.83 26.44 3.54
N GLY A 266 -26.84 25.34 2.79
CA GLY A 266 -27.26 25.32 1.38
C GLY A 266 -26.12 25.54 0.38
N GLY A 267 -24.87 25.53 0.83
CA GLY A 267 -23.69 25.57 -0.03
C GLY A 267 -23.44 24.26 -0.79
N LEU A 268 -22.37 24.23 -1.58
CA LEU A 268 -21.97 23.08 -2.37
C LEU A 268 -21.69 21.87 -1.47
N ARG A 269 -22.31 20.72 -1.77
CA ARG A 269 -22.18 19.46 -1.01
C ARG A 269 -21.27 18.49 -1.74
N PRO A 270 -20.37 17.76 -1.04
CA PRO A 270 -19.66 16.64 -1.66
C PRO A 270 -20.64 15.52 -2.04
N ASP A 271 -20.27 14.77 -3.07
CA ASP A 271 -21.00 13.57 -3.48
C ASP A 271 -20.43 12.29 -2.82
N LEU A 272 -19.20 12.34 -2.35
CA LEU A 272 -18.56 11.28 -1.58
C LEU A 272 -17.59 11.92 -0.57
N VAL A 273 -17.54 11.38 0.65
CA VAL A 273 -16.60 11.81 1.69
C VAL A 273 -15.73 10.63 2.11
N THR A 274 -14.44 10.85 2.18
CA THR A 274 -13.47 9.87 2.69
C THR A 274 -12.28 10.56 3.34
N ASP A 275 -11.31 9.78 3.85
CA ASP A 275 -10.08 10.27 4.45
C ASP A 275 -8.91 9.30 4.25
N GLN A 276 -7.72 9.83 3.99
CA GLN A 276 -6.48 9.08 3.90
C GLN A 276 -5.32 9.79 4.63
N THR A 277 -5.62 10.51 5.70
CA THR A 277 -4.58 11.01 6.62
C THR A 277 -3.84 9.86 7.30
N SER A 278 -2.65 10.10 7.85
CA SER A 278 -1.88 9.05 8.55
C SER A 278 -2.30 8.93 10.02
N ALA A 279 -3.60 8.77 10.29
CA ALA A 279 -4.17 8.72 11.64
C ALA A 279 -3.75 7.49 12.47
N HIS A 280 -3.18 6.47 11.85
CA HIS A 280 -2.65 5.28 12.53
C HIS A 280 -1.42 5.56 13.41
N ASP A 281 -0.74 6.68 13.21
CA ASP A 281 0.39 7.15 14.01
C ASP A 281 0.13 8.60 14.46
N LEU A 282 -0.38 8.75 15.65
CA LEU A 282 -0.81 10.05 16.21
C LEU A 282 0.36 10.99 16.54
N VAL A 283 1.59 10.47 16.60
CA VAL A 283 2.79 11.28 16.82
C VAL A 283 3.34 11.79 15.48
N ASN A 284 3.55 10.91 14.53
CA ASN A 284 4.26 11.23 13.28
C ASN A 284 3.33 11.47 12.09
N GLY A 285 2.06 11.07 12.19
CA GLY A 285 1.15 11.02 11.05
C GLY A 285 0.06 12.07 10.99
N TYR A 286 -0.46 12.54 12.14
CA TYR A 286 -1.61 13.45 12.18
C TYR A 286 -1.29 14.78 12.88
N LEU A 287 -1.40 15.89 12.14
CA LEU A 287 -1.21 17.25 12.68
C LEU A 287 -2.40 17.64 13.54
N PRO A 288 -2.23 17.94 14.85
CA PRO A 288 -3.33 18.44 15.67
C PRO A 288 -3.89 19.77 15.17
N ALA A 289 -5.20 19.96 15.29
CA ALA A 289 -5.85 21.23 14.99
C ALA A 289 -5.26 22.37 15.86
N GLY A 290 -5.06 23.53 15.24
CA GLY A 290 -4.47 24.69 15.88
C GLY A 290 -2.95 24.64 16.08
N TRP A 291 -2.28 23.56 15.68
CA TRP A 291 -0.81 23.47 15.71
C TRP A 291 -0.20 23.90 14.37
N SER A 292 0.97 24.55 14.42
CA SER A 292 1.78 24.75 13.23
C SER A 292 2.58 23.47 12.89
N VAL A 293 2.97 23.32 11.62
CA VAL A 293 3.83 22.22 11.19
C VAL A 293 5.18 22.25 11.93
N GLU A 294 5.70 23.43 12.22
CA GLU A 294 6.96 23.61 12.96
C GLU A 294 6.84 23.11 14.40
N SER A 295 5.76 23.50 15.12
CA SER A 295 5.52 23.05 16.50
C SER A 295 5.29 21.54 16.56
N TRP A 296 4.58 20.99 15.58
CA TRP A 296 4.37 19.55 15.46
C TRP A 296 5.69 18.78 15.25
N LYS A 297 6.54 19.23 14.33
CA LYS A 297 7.87 18.62 14.08
C LYS A 297 8.78 18.73 15.31
N ALA A 298 8.74 19.84 16.03
CA ALA A 298 9.49 19.99 17.27
C ALA A 298 9.04 18.98 18.33
N ALA A 299 7.72 18.81 18.51
CA ALA A 299 7.16 17.84 19.45
C ALA A 299 7.44 16.37 19.05
N GLN A 300 7.49 16.05 17.74
CA GLN A 300 7.91 14.74 17.26
C GLN A 300 9.35 14.39 17.66
N ALA A 301 10.25 15.38 17.64
CA ALA A 301 11.65 15.20 17.99
C ALA A 301 11.88 15.07 19.51
N ASP A 302 10.92 15.45 20.34
CA ASP A 302 11.00 15.45 21.81
C ASP A 302 10.07 14.39 22.41
N ALA A 303 10.62 13.26 22.81
CA ALA A 303 9.86 12.17 23.40
C ALA A 303 9.05 12.56 24.67
N THR A 304 9.42 13.63 25.38
CA THR A 304 8.68 14.12 26.55
C THR A 304 7.34 14.75 26.16
N GLN A 305 7.19 15.19 24.92
CA GLN A 305 5.97 15.80 24.38
C GLN A 305 5.03 14.78 23.68
N HIS A 306 5.47 13.54 23.44
CA HIS A 306 4.70 12.57 22.67
C HIS A 306 3.32 12.26 23.27
N SER A 307 3.16 12.26 24.61
CA SER A 307 1.85 12.05 25.24
C SER A 307 0.89 13.20 24.90
N ALA A 308 1.32 14.42 25.13
CA ALA A 308 0.50 15.62 24.87
C ALA A 308 0.18 15.76 23.36
N LEU A 309 1.15 15.45 22.50
CA LEU A 309 0.96 15.45 21.06
C LEU A 309 -0.06 14.38 20.62
N ARG A 310 0.04 13.17 21.15
CA ARG A 310 -0.90 12.08 20.87
C ARG A 310 -2.33 12.45 21.27
N ASP A 311 -2.50 12.99 22.48
CA ASP A 311 -3.80 13.39 22.98
C ASP A 311 -4.43 14.54 22.15
N ALA A 312 -3.61 15.49 21.70
CA ALA A 312 -4.07 16.58 20.83
C ALA A 312 -4.47 16.07 19.43
N ALA A 313 -3.68 15.15 18.85
CA ALA A 313 -3.99 14.52 17.57
C ALA A 313 -5.25 13.65 17.65
N ALA A 314 -5.41 12.87 18.71
CA ALA A 314 -6.58 12.02 18.93
C ALA A 314 -7.87 12.84 19.03
N ARG A 315 -7.88 13.93 19.81
CA ARG A 315 -9.02 14.86 19.84
C ARG A 315 -9.33 15.46 18.47
N SER A 316 -8.33 15.78 17.69
CA SER A 316 -8.52 16.31 16.33
C SER A 316 -9.11 15.26 15.39
N CYS A 317 -8.68 13.99 15.50
CA CYS A 317 -9.29 12.87 14.78
C CYS A 317 -10.77 12.68 15.16
N ALA A 318 -11.12 12.84 16.44
CA ALA A 318 -12.52 12.75 16.90
C ALA A 318 -13.40 13.83 16.25
N VAL A 319 -12.92 15.07 16.16
CA VAL A 319 -13.61 16.18 15.45
C VAL A 319 -13.77 15.87 13.97
N HIS A 320 -12.73 15.36 13.32
CA HIS A 320 -12.75 15.00 11.92
C HIS A 320 -13.78 13.89 11.64
N VAL A 321 -13.76 12.80 12.41
CA VAL A 321 -14.71 11.68 12.27
C VAL A 321 -16.14 12.12 12.56
N GLN A 322 -16.36 12.99 13.56
CA GLN A 322 -17.69 13.54 13.83
C GLN A 322 -18.24 14.30 12.62
N ALA A 323 -17.40 15.10 11.94
CA ALA A 323 -17.82 15.78 10.71
C ALA A 323 -18.14 14.79 9.57
N MET A 324 -17.38 13.68 9.45
CA MET A 324 -17.68 12.61 8.47
C MET A 324 -19.03 11.94 8.78
N LEU A 325 -19.33 11.61 10.03
CA LEU A 325 -20.63 11.10 10.48
C LEU A 325 -21.78 12.05 10.15
N ASP A 326 -21.56 13.34 10.36
CA ASP A 326 -22.56 14.37 10.07
C ASP A 326 -22.79 14.53 8.56
N PHE A 327 -21.77 14.35 7.70
CA PHE A 327 -21.94 14.29 6.26
C PHE A 327 -22.78 13.05 5.87
N GLN A 328 -22.52 11.88 6.47
CA GLN A 328 -23.34 10.69 6.26
C GLN A 328 -24.82 10.94 6.66
N ALA A 329 -25.04 11.62 7.77
CA ALA A 329 -26.38 11.99 8.24
C ALA A 329 -27.12 12.96 7.27
N LEU A 330 -26.38 13.69 6.42
CA LEU A 330 -26.94 14.48 5.31
C LEU A 330 -27.26 13.61 4.06
N GLY A 331 -27.10 12.30 4.14
CA GLY A 331 -27.31 11.36 3.04
C GLY A 331 -26.15 11.30 2.05
N ILE A 332 -24.97 11.78 2.41
CA ILE A 332 -23.78 11.73 1.55
C ILE A 332 -23.04 10.42 1.80
N PRO A 333 -22.76 9.59 0.78
CA PRO A 333 -21.92 8.41 0.93
C PRO A 333 -20.60 8.77 1.59
N THR A 334 -20.30 8.08 2.70
CA THR A 334 -19.11 8.33 3.51
C THR A 334 -18.43 7.01 3.82
N VAL A 335 -17.12 6.93 3.60
CA VAL A 335 -16.32 5.72 3.84
C VAL A 335 -14.97 6.05 4.48
N ASP A 336 -14.49 5.18 5.35
CA ASP A 336 -13.11 5.17 5.81
C ASP A 336 -12.22 4.46 4.78
N TYR A 337 -11.12 5.10 4.40
CA TYR A 337 -10.16 4.47 3.49
C TYR A 337 -9.07 3.65 4.23
N GLY A 338 -9.25 3.40 5.53
CA GLY A 338 -8.48 2.43 6.29
C GLY A 338 -7.17 2.94 6.87
N ASN A 339 -7.23 4.09 7.53
CA ASN A 339 -6.11 4.67 8.27
C ASN A 339 -6.26 4.59 9.80
N ASN A 340 -7.25 3.86 10.28
CA ASN A 340 -7.60 3.68 11.69
C ASN A 340 -8.19 4.92 12.41
N ILE A 341 -8.59 5.97 11.68
CA ILE A 341 -9.12 7.21 12.26
C ILE A 341 -10.40 6.97 13.07
N ARG A 342 -11.26 6.01 12.64
CA ARG A 342 -12.48 5.64 13.37
C ARG A 342 -12.18 5.04 14.74
N GLN A 343 -11.16 4.18 14.84
CA GLN A 343 -10.76 3.62 16.14
C GLN A 343 -10.25 4.70 17.09
N VAL A 344 -9.41 5.60 16.58
CA VAL A 344 -8.92 6.74 17.38
C VAL A 344 -10.07 7.60 17.90
N ALA A 345 -11.02 7.92 17.03
CA ALA A 345 -12.20 8.69 17.42
C ALA A 345 -13.10 7.94 18.42
N PHE A 346 -13.25 6.62 18.27
CA PHE A 346 -13.99 5.78 19.21
C PHE A 346 -13.37 5.80 20.62
N ASP A 347 -12.05 5.69 20.68
CA ASP A 347 -11.29 5.73 21.93
C ASP A 347 -11.42 7.12 22.60
N GLU A 348 -11.51 8.19 21.81
CA GLU A 348 -11.79 9.57 22.26
C GLU A 348 -13.28 9.85 22.57
N GLY A 349 -14.14 8.85 22.52
CA GLY A 349 -15.53 8.94 22.97
C GLY A 349 -16.58 9.11 21.87
N VAL A 350 -16.23 9.12 20.59
CA VAL A 350 -17.18 9.10 19.47
C VAL A 350 -17.71 7.66 19.32
N LYS A 351 -18.72 7.29 20.10
CA LYS A 351 -19.19 5.90 20.25
C LYS A 351 -19.75 5.30 18.97
N ASN A 352 -20.20 6.13 18.04
CA ASN A 352 -20.73 5.75 16.75
C ASN A 352 -19.72 5.93 15.59
N ALA A 353 -18.41 6.02 15.88
CA ALA A 353 -17.36 6.22 14.87
C ALA A 353 -17.37 5.19 13.74
N PHE A 354 -17.90 3.99 13.98
CA PHE A 354 -18.02 2.91 13.00
C PHE A 354 -19.38 2.84 12.30
N ASP A 355 -20.28 3.83 12.44
CA ASP A 355 -21.58 3.83 11.75
C ASP A 355 -21.44 4.06 10.24
N PHE A 356 -20.34 4.64 9.76
CA PHE A 356 -19.99 4.57 8.34
C PHE A 356 -18.96 3.46 8.09
N PRO A 357 -19.08 2.71 6.98
CA PRO A 357 -18.24 1.54 6.70
C PRO A 357 -16.84 1.93 6.24
N GLY A 358 -15.91 0.98 6.30
CA GLY A 358 -14.68 1.01 5.51
C GLY A 358 -14.96 0.77 4.03
N PHE A 359 -14.03 1.19 3.16
CA PHE A 359 -14.16 1.05 1.71
C PHE A 359 -14.23 -0.40 1.24
N VAL A 360 -13.61 -1.33 1.97
CA VAL A 360 -13.60 -2.75 1.58
C VAL A 360 -14.99 -3.38 1.69
N PRO A 361 -15.66 -3.37 2.87
CA PRO A 361 -17.03 -3.90 2.94
C PRO A 361 -18.02 -3.12 2.07
N ALA A 362 -17.80 -1.81 1.86
CA ALA A 362 -18.70 -1.00 1.04
C ALA A 362 -18.59 -1.31 -0.46
N TYR A 363 -17.37 -1.47 -0.99
CA TYR A 363 -17.15 -1.46 -2.44
C TYR A 363 -16.24 -2.58 -2.98
N VAL A 364 -15.28 -3.08 -2.21
CA VAL A 364 -14.21 -3.95 -2.72
C VAL A 364 -14.44 -5.43 -2.46
N ARG A 365 -15.24 -5.80 -1.46
CA ARG A 365 -15.47 -7.18 -1.05
C ARG A 365 -15.86 -8.13 -2.19
N PRO A 366 -16.73 -7.78 -3.15
CA PRO A 366 -17.05 -8.67 -4.28
C PRO A 366 -15.83 -8.99 -5.14
N LEU A 367 -14.90 -8.05 -5.33
CA LEU A 367 -13.67 -8.29 -6.06
C LEU A 367 -12.76 -9.27 -5.29
N PHE A 368 -12.63 -9.10 -3.98
CA PHE A 368 -11.88 -10.00 -3.11
C PHE A 368 -12.42 -11.43 -3.12
N CYS A 369 -13.74 -11.62 -3.24
CA CYS A 369 -14.37 -12.93 -3.40
C CYS A 369 -13.91 -13.67 -4.65
N ARG A 370 -13.41 -12.96 -5.67
CA ARG A 370 -12.85 -13.52 -6.91
C ARG A 370 -11.32 -13.56 -6.92
N GLY A 371 -10.68 -13.27 -5.79
CA GLY A 371 -9.23 -13.10 -5.72
C GLY A 371 -8.71 -11.92 -6.54
N LYS A 372 -9.61 -11.01 -6.97
CA LYS A 372 -9.25 -9.82 -7.74
C LYS A 372 -8.72 -8.75 -6.79
N GLY A 373 -7.48 -8.35 -7.04
CA GLY A 373 -6.77 -7.41 -6.19
C GLY A 373 -5.45 -6.97 -6.81
N PRO A 374 -4.62 -6.24 -6.05
CA PRO A 374 -3.42 -5.58 -6.56
C PRO A 374 -2.41 -6.59 -7.10
N PHE A 375 -2.08 -6.44 -8.36
CA PHE A 375 -1.04 -7.17 -9.08
C PHE A 375 -0.08 -6.13 -9.67
N ARG A 376 1.16 -6.12 -9.22
CA ARG A 376 2.15 -5.12 -9.65
C ARG A 376 3.39 -5.74 -10.23
N TRP A 377 4.01 -5.03 -11.17
CA TRP A 377 5.29 -5.48 -11.75
C TRP A 377 6.25 -4.31 -11.97
N VAL A 378 7.54 -4.64 -11.95
CA VAL A 378 8.64 -3.68 -12.05
C VAL A 378 9.64 -4.17 -13.09
N ALA A 379 10.05 -3.28 -14.00
CA ALA A 379 11.07 -3.56 -15.01
C ALA A 379 12.47 -3.29 -14.46
N LEU A 380 13.25 -4.34 -14.23
CA LEU A 380 14.62 -4.22 -13.70
C LEU A 380 15.60 -3.61 -14.70
N SER A 381 15.24 -3.55 -15.98
CA SER A 381 16.00 -2.81 -16.99
C SER A 381 16.10 -1.31 -16.70
N GLY A 382 15.12 -0.75 -15.99
CA GLY A 382 14.97 0.69 -15.82
C GLY A 382 14.46 1.39 -17.07
N ASP A 383 14.05 0.65 -18.11
CA ASP A 383 13.51 1.20 -19.35
C ASP A 383 11.98 1.23 -19.31
N PRO A 384 11.35 2.43 -19.41
CA PRO A 384 9.89 2.56 -19.49
C PRO A 384 9.25 1.77 -20.63
N GLU A 385 10.00 1.46 -21.71
CA GLU A 385 9.49 0.72 -22.84
C GLU A 385 9.11 -0.72 -22.46
N ASP A 386 9.81 -1.34 -21.51
CA ASP A 386 9.47 -2.67 -21.04
C ASP A 386 8.09 -2.69 -20.34
N ILE A 387 7.71 -1.60 -19.66
CA ILE A 387 6.36 -1.46 -19.09
C ILE A 387 5.32 -1.26 -20.20
N ARG A 388 5.59 -0.45 -21.24
CA ARG A 388 4.63 -0.30 -22.35
C ARG A 388 4.36 -1.62 -23.08
N LYS A 389 5.40 -2.43 -23.28
CA LYS A 389 5.26 -3.77 -23.87
C LYS A 389 4.44 -4.70 -22.99
N THR A 390 4.69 -4.71 -21.67
CA THR A 390 3.89 -5.51 -20.74
C THR A 390 2.45 -5.01 -20.63
N ASP A 391 2.18 -3.70 -20.67
CA ASP A 391 0.83 -3.14 -20.73
C ASP A 391 0.08 -3.62 -22.00
N ALA A 392 0.74 -3.62 -23.16
CA ALA A 392 0.18 -4.13 -24.41
C ALA A 392 -0.12 -5.63 -24.31
N ARG A 393 0.81 -6.42 -23.76
CA ARG A 393 0.63 -7.85 -23.53
C ARG A 393 -0.55 -8.17 -22.62
N MET A 394 -0.77 -7.36 -21.59
CA MET A 394 -1.93 -7.53 -20.70
C MET A 394 -3.25 -7.34 -21.46
N LYS A 395 -3.34 -6.37 -22.37
CA LYS A 395 -4.53 -6.16 -23.20
C LYS A 395 -4.78 -7.34 -24.18
N GLU A 396 -3.71 -7.91 -24.74
CA GLU A 396 -3.80 -9.11 -25.59
C GLU A 396 -4.27 -10.35 -24.82
N LEU A 397 -3.82 -10.52 -23.56
CA LEU A 397 -4.19 -11.66 -22.72
C LEU A 397 -5.65 -11.61 -22.25
N PHE A 398 -6.18 -10.39 -22.06
CA PHE A 398 -7.52 -10.15 -21.52
C PHE A 398 -8.35 -9.24 -22.45
N PRO A 399 -8.60 -9.66 -23.70
CA PRO A 399 -9.20 -8.79 -24.72
C PRO A 399 -10.66 -8.37 -24.40
N ALA A 400 -11.36 -9.15 -23.58
CA ALA A 400 -12.73 -8.86 -23.17
C ALA A 400 -12.84 -7.92 -21.94
N ASP A 401 -11.74 -7.65 -21.25
CA ASP A 401 -11.74 -6.77 -20.06
C ASP A 401 -11.53 -5.30 -20.46
N ALA A 402 -12.61 -4.67 -20.93
CA ALA A 402 -12.58 -3.27 -21.32
C ALA A 402 -12.23 -2.32 -20.15
N HIS A 403 -12.51 -2.74 -18.90
CA HIS A 403 -12.17 -1.97 -17.71
C HIS A 403 -10.66 -1.95 -17.48
N LEU A 404 -10.01 -3.11 -17.57
CA LEU A 404 -8.54 -3.24 -17.51
C LEU A 404 -7.88 -2.44 -18.64
N HIS A 405 -8.40 -2.50 -19.87
CA HIS A 405 -7.86 -1.75 -21.00
C HIS A 405 -7.89 -0.24 -20.72
N ARG A 406 -9.04 0.29 -20.28
CA ARG A 406 -9.18 1.71 -19.92
C ARG A 406 -8.21 2.10 -18.83
N TRP A 407 -8.06 1.27 -17.80
CA TRP A 407 -7.11 1.53 -16.71
C TRP A 407 -5.67 1.63 -17.25
N LEU A 408 -5.23 0.66 -18.06
CA LEU A 408 -3.86 0.63 -18.61
C LEU A 408 -3.60 1.84 -19.53
N ASP A 409 -4.60 2.28 -20.31
CA ASP A 409 -4.49 3.48 -21.14
C ASP A 409 -4.30 4.74 -20.30
N MET A 410 -5.15 4.97 -19.31
CA MET A 410 -5.06 6.11 -18.40
C MET A 410 -3.74 6.09 -17.61
N ALA A 411 -3.33 4.92 -17.12
CA ALA A 411 -2.08 4.75 -16.39
C ALA A 411 -0.87 5.04 -17.28
N GLY A 412 -0.88 4.56 -18.51
CA GLY A 412 0.17 4.82 -19.50
C GLY A 412 0.33 6.31 -19.85
N GLU A 413 -0.77 7.04 -19.89
CA GLU A 413 -0.80 8.45 -20.22
C GLU A 413 -0.42 9.36 -19.03
N ARG A 414 -0.95 9.07 -17.84
CA ARG A 414 -0.94 9.99 -16.69
C ARG A 414 0.06 9.64 -15.60
N ILE A 415 0.38 8.36 -15.37
CA ILE A 415 1.23 7.94 -14.26
C ILE A 415 2.70 8.05 -14.64
N ALA A 416 3.39 9.00 -14.04
CA ALA A 416 4.85 9.09 -14.09
C ALA A 416 5.48 7.98 -13.22
N PHE A 417 6.52 7.33 -13.73
CA PHE A 417 7.27 6.36 -12.96
C PHE A 417 8.09 7.03 -11.85
N GLN A 418 8.14 6.39 -10.70
CA GLN A 418 8.95 6.77 -9.56
C GLN A 418 10.00 5.66 -9.36
N GLY A 419 11.29 6.01 -9.49
CA GLY A 419 12.39 5.02 -9.44
C GLY A 419 12.40 4.09 -10.66
N LEU A 420 12.45 2.77 -10.44
CA LEU A 420 12.33 1.78 -11.52
C LEU A 420 10.92 1.82 -12.11
N PRO A 421 10.80 1.74 -13.46
CA PRO A 421 9.49 1.70 -14.10
C PRO A 421 8.64 0.55 -13.60
N ALA A 422 7.39 0.85 -13.27
CA ALA A 422 6.48 -0.11 -12.67
C ALA A 422 5.03 0.12 -13.13
N ARG A 423 4.21 -0.92 -13.00
CA ARG A 423 2.77 -0.86 -13.25
C ARG A 423 2.02 -1.67 -12.19
N ILE A 424 0.78 -1.32 -11.98
CA ILE A 424 -0.19 -2.09 -11.21
C ILE A 424 -1.44 -2.29 -12.03
N CYS A 425 -2.12 -3.43 -11.84
CA CYS A 425 -3.51 -3.63 -12.21
C CYS A 425 -4.20 -4.56 -11.23
N TRP A 426 -5.54 -4.61 -11.27
CA TRP A 426 -6.31 -5.54 -10.46
C TRP A 426 -6.82 -6.69 -11.32
N ILE A 427 -6.24 -7.86 -11.09
CA ILE A 427 -6.64 -9.13 -11.73
C ILE A 427 -6.78 -10.23 -10.67
N GLY A 428 -7.54 -11.26 -11.01
CA GLY A 428 -8.04 -12.27 -10.08
C GLY A 428 -7.36 -13.63 -10.15
N LEU A 429 -8.00 -14.58 -9.49
CA LEU A 429 -7.65 -16.00 -9.58
C LEU A 429 -7.85 -16.50 -11.03
N GLY A 430 -6.90 -17.25 -11.55
CA GLY A 430 -6.92 -17.71 -12.94
C GLY A 430 -6.27 -16.75 -13.94
N GLU A 431 -5.99 -15.50 -13.54
CA GLU A 431 -5.45 -14.44 -14.40
C GLU A 431 -3.97 -14.14 -14.13
N ARG A 432 -3.58 -14.03 -12.83
CA ARG A 432 -2.23 -13.59 -12.42
C ARG A 432 -1.12 -14.50 -12.96
N HIS A 433 -1.27 -15.82 -12.89
CA HIS A 433 -0.26 -16.75 -13.39
C HIS A 433 -0.12 -16.68 -14.92
N ARG A 434 -1.22 -16.44 -15.65
CA ARG A 434 -1.18 -16.23 -17.11
C ARG A 434 -0.38 -14.99 -17.47
N ALA A 435 -0.60 -13.89 -16.77
CA ALA A 435 0.18 -12.66 -16.93
C ALA A 435 1.67 -12.90 -16.64
N GLY A 436 1.98 -13.53 -15.50
CA GLY A 436 3.35 -13.83 -15.11
C GLY A 436 4.08 -14.74 -16.08
N LEU A 437 3.43 -15.79 -16.58
CA LEU A 437 3.99 -16.70 -17.60
C LEU A 437 4.25 -15.97 -18.93
N ALA A 438 3.35 -15.07 -19.34
CA ALA A 438 3.55 -14.26 -20.53
C ALA A 438 4.75 -13.31 -20.38
N PHE A 439 4.89 -12.65 -19.23
CA PHE A 439 6.06 -11.81 -18.96
C PHE A 439 7.35 -12.62 -18.93
N ASN A 440 7.33 -13.84 -18.37
CA ASN A 440 8.48 -14.74 -18.38
C ASN A 440 8.89 -15.14 -19.80
N GLU A 441 7.95 -15.40 -20.70
CA GLU A 441 8.24 -15.71 -22.11
C GLU A 441 8.77 -14.48 -22.85
N MET A 442 8.27 -13.27 -22.56
CA MET A 442 8.80 -12.01 -23.12
C MET A 442 10.25 -11.76 -22.71
N VAL A 443 10.63 -12.13 -21.47
CA VAL A 443 12.03 -12.06 -21.01
C VAL A 443 12.87 -13.10 -21.75
N LYS A 444 12.39 -14.34 -21.86
CA LYS A 444 13.08 -15.46 -22.53
C LYS A 444 13.33 -15.17 -24.01
N SER A 445 12.37 -14.57 -24.70
CA SER A 445 12.48 -14.22 -26.13
C SER A 445 13.37 -13.00 -26.38
N GLY A 446 13.74 -12.25 -25.34
CA GLY A 446 14.48 -10.99 -25.47
C GLY A 446 13.60 -9.80 -25.88
N GLU A 447 12.29 -9.93 -25.87
CA GLU A 447 11.35 -8.83 -26.10
C GLU A 447 11.48 -7.77 -24.99
N LEU A 448 11.67 -8.21 -23.74
CA LEU A 448 12.03 -7.36 -22.60
C LEU A 448 13.54 -7.38 -22.38
N LYS A 449 14.10 -6.22 -22.01
CA LYS A 449 15.54 -6.01 -21.88
C LYS A 449 16.17 -6.68 -20.66
N ALA A 450 15.38 -6.87 -19.59
CA ALA A 450 15.81 -7.49 -18.33
C ALA A 450 14.59 -8.13 -17.64
N PRO A 451 14.80 -8.93 -16.57
CA PRO A 451 13.73 -9.54 -15.80
C PRO A 451 12.68 -8.57 -15.26
N ILE A 452 11.49 -9.13 -15.05
CA ILE A 452 10.36 -8.46 -14.42
C ILE A 452 10.20 -9.02 -12.99
N VAL A 453 10.06 -8.14 -12.03
CA VAL A 453 9.65 -8.48 -10.66
C VAL A 453 8.14 -8.36 -10.57
N ILE A 454 7.46 -9.40 -10.12
CA ILE A 454 6.03 -9.39 -9.84
C ILE A 454 5.81 -9.49 -8.34
N GLY A 455 4.98 -8.62 -7.82
CA GLY A 455 4.52 -8.66 -6.43
C GLY A 455 3.10 -8.14 -6.32
N ARG A 456 2.67 -7.89 -5.09
CA ARG A 456 1.37 -7.31 -4.82
C ARG A 456 1.39 -6.44 -3.57
N ASP A 457 0.32 -5.68 -3.37
CA ASP A 457 0.10 -5.01 -2.10
C ASP A 457 -0.28 -6.03 -1.01
N HIS A 458 0.07 -5.74 0.23
CA HIS A 458 -0.31 -6.55 1.38
C HIS A 458 -1.80 -6.42 1.75
N LEU A 459 -2.53 -5.52 1.09
CA LEU A 459 -3.99 -5.39 1.17
C LEU A 459 -4.76 -6.51 0.45
N ASP A 460 -4.08 -7.40 -0.25
CA ASP A 460 -4.70 -8.41 -1.10
C ASP A 460 -5.56 -9.39 -0.31
N SER A 461 -6.56 -9.94 -0.97
CA SER A 461 -7.69 -10.64 -0.38
C SER A 461 -7.35 -11.83 0.55
N GLY A 462 -6.22 -12.52 0.32
CA GLY A 462 -5.78 -13.67 1.11
C GLY A 462 -4.67 -13.37 2.11
N SER A 463 -4.11 -12.19 2.08
CA SER A 463 -2.82 -11.89 2.71
C SER A 463 -2.88 -11.07 3.99
N VAL A 464 -4.07 -10.73 4.47
CA VAL A 464 -4.24 -9.77 5.56
C VAL A 464 -5.34 -10.17 6.53
N ALA A 465 -5.13 -9.87 7.82
CA ALA A 465 -6.15 -9.80 8.83
C ALA A 465 -6.09 -8.39 9.44
N SER A 466 -7.12 -7.59 9.20
CA SER A 466 -7.21 -6.19 9.59
C SER A 466 -8.68 -5.83 9.84
N PRO A 467 -9.19 -5.99 11.07
CA PRO A 467 -10.61 -5.81 11.41
C PRO A 467 -11.17 -4.44 11.07
N ASN A 468 -10.33 -3.41 11.12
CA ASN A 468 -10.75 -2.03 10.83
C ASN A 468 -10.54 -1.62 9.36
N ARG A 469 -10.18 -2.56 8.45
CA ARG A 469 -9.95 -2.26 7.03
C ARG A 469 -10.28 -3.43 6.09
N GLU A 470 -9.32 -4.30 5.75
CA GLU A 470 -9.52 -5.31 4.70
C GLU A 470 -10.46 -6.43 5.12
N THR A 471 -10.48 -6.77 6.40
CA THR A 471 -11.34 -7.85 6.94
C THR A 471 -12.46 -7.33 7.82
N GLU A 472 -12.77 -6.05 7.71
CA GLU A 472 -13.93 -5.44 8.38
C GLU A 472 -15.22 -6.11 7.92
N ALA A 473 -16.09 -6.43 8.87
CA ALA A 473 -17.40 -7.02 8.63
C ALA A 473 -17.36 -8.30 7.78
N MET A 474 -16.47 -9.22 8.10
CA MET A 474 -16.48 -10.56 7.51
C MET A 474 -17.79 -11.26 7.87
N ARG A 475 -18.41 -11.93 6.90
CA ARG A 475 -19.76 -12.50 7.03
C ARG A 475 -19.93 -13.49 8.19
N ASP A 476 -18.84 -14.19 8.53
CA ASP A 476 -18.77 -15.17 9.62
C ASP A 476 -18.22 -14.60 10.93
N GLY A 477 -17.84 -13.31 10.97
CA GLY A 477 -17.23 -12.67 12.13
C GLY A 477 -15.73 -12.97 12.31
N SER A 478 -15.06 -13.51 11.30
CA SER A 478 -13.63 -13.87 11.34
C SER A 478 -12.69 -12.68 11.11
N ASP A 479 -13.13 -11.46 11.34
CA ASP A 479 -12.40 -10.21 11.03
C ASP A 479 -10.98 -10.19 11.58
N ALA A 480 -10.78 -10.67 12.81
CA ALA A 480 -9.52 -10.64 13.53
C ALA A 480 -8.72 -11.96 13.46
N VAL A 481 -9.17 -12.95 12.69
CA VAL A 481 -8.47 -14.23 12.58
C VAL A 481 -7.22 -14.08 11.72
N SER A 482 -6.03 -14.12 12.34
CA SER A 482 -4.77 -13.90 11.66
C SER A 482 -4.09 -15.17 11.13
N ASP A 483 -4.70 -16.34 11.25
CA ASP A 483 -4.20 -17.57 10.62
C ASP A 483 -4.11 -17.45 9.10
N TRP A 484 -5.01 -16.69 8.48
CA TRP A 484 -5.08 -16.53 7.03
C TRP A 484 -3.81 -15.93 6.41
N PRO A 485 -3.29 -14.77 6.84
CA PRO A 485 -2.03 -14.25 6.31
C PRO A 485 -0.82 -15.13 6.66
N LEU A 486 -0.85 -15.85 7.77
CA LEU A 486 0.21 -16.82 8.12
C LEU A 486 0.21 -17.99 7.13
N LEU A 487 -0.96 -18.61 6.88
CA LEU A 487 -1.11 -19.67 5.88
C LEU A 487 -0.75 -19.20 4.48
N ASN A 488 -1.10 -17.95 4.11
CA ASN A 488 -0.70 -17.36 2.84
C ASN A 488 0.82 -17.28 2.70
N ALA A 489 1.54 -16.79 3.74
CA ALA A 489 2.99 -16.72 3.73
C ALA A 489 3.65 -18.11 3.64
N LEU A 490 3.14 -19.09 4.41
CA LEU A 490 3.62 -20.47 4.40
C LEU A 490 3.43 -21.12 3.03
N LEU A 491 2.24 -20.94 2.43
CA LEU A 491 1.93 -21.49 1.10
C LEU A 491 2.79 -20.86 0.01
N ASN A 492 2.98 -19.54 0.03
CA ASN A 492 3.85 -18.84 -0.93
C ASN A 492 5.31 -19.27 -0.79
N THR A 493 5.78 -19.54 0.44
CA THR A 493 7.10 -20.11 0.70
C THR A 493 7.21 -21.52 0.11
N ALA A 494 6.24 -22.39 0.37
CA ALA A 494 6.19 -23.75 -0.19
C ALA A 494 6.05 -23.74 -1.72
N GLY A 495 5.39 -22.74 -2.29
CA GLY A 495 5.24 -22.53 -3.74
C GLY A 495 6.51 -22.12 -4.45
N GLY A 496 7.53 -21.67 -3.72
CA GLY A 496 8.81 -21.24 -4.29
C GLY A 496 8.84 -19.78 -4.73
N ALA A 497 8.11 -18.88 -4.04
CA ALA A 497 8.25 -17.44 -4.25
C ALA A 497 9.70 -16.97 -4.09
N THR A 498 10.09 -15.91 -4.78
CA THR A 498 11.47 -15.41 -4.71
C THR A 498 11.80 -14.81 -3.36
N TRP A 499 10.87 -14.04 -2.78
CA TRP A 499 10.89 -13.71 -1.36
C TRP A 499 9.48 -13.58 -0.78
N VAL A 500 9.39 -13.86 0.52
CA VAL A 500 8.14 -13.84 1.29
C VAL A 500 8.36 -13.03 2.55
N SER A 501 7.34 -12.33 2.98
CA SER A 501 7.41 -11.51 4.18
C SER A 501 6.15 -11.64 5.05
N LEU A 502 6.34 -11.50 6.36
CA LEU A 502 5.26 -11.46 7.35
C LEU A 502 5.43 -10.21 8.22
N HIS A 503 4.36 -9.46 8.38
CA HIS A 503 4.38 -8.17 9.06
C HIS A 503 3.25 -8.03 10.06
N HIS A 504 3.46 -7.14 11.02
CA HIS A 504 2.43 -6.68 11.95
C HIS A 504 2.34 -5.14 11.86
N GLY A 505 1.15 -4.60 11.99
CA GLY A 505 0.89 -3.16 11.99
C GLY A 505 0.35 -2.65 10.67
N GLY A 506 1.17 -2.19 9.77
CA GLY A 506 0.74 -1.63 8.49
C GLY A 506 0.01 -0.28 8.61
N GLY A 507 -0.88 0.03 7.67
CA GLY A 507 -1.56 1.33 7.58
C GLY A 507 -2.61 1.62 8.65
N VAL A 508 -2.96 0.63 9.48
CA VAL A 508 -3.90 0.76 10.62
C VAL A 508 -3.20 0.79 11.98
N GLY A 509 -1.88 0.68 12.00
CA GLY A 509 -1.08 0.80 13.21
C GLY A 509 -0.78 -0.52 13.94
N MET A 510 0.08 -0.42 14.95
CA MET A 510 0.51 -1.56 15.76
C MET A 510 -0.67 -2.17 16.52
N GLY A 511 -0.78 -3.50 16.46
CA GLY A 511 -1.85 -4.26 17.12
C GLY A 511 -3.12 -4.46 16.28
N TYR A 512 -3.26 -3.79 15.15
CA TYR A 512 -4.51 -3.77 14.38
C TYR A 512 -4.48 -4.54 13.06
N SER A 513 -3.34 -5.08 12.66
CA SER A 513 -3.29 -5.94 11.47
C SER A 513 -2.08 -6.89 11.46
N GLN A 514 -2.27 -8.06 10.83
CA GLN A 514 -1.18 -8.91 10.34
C GLN A 514 -1.34 -9.14 8.86
N HIS A 515 -0.23 -9.15 8.14
CA HIS A 515 -0.27 -9.27 6.67
C HIS A 515 1.01 -9.89 6.14
N SER A 516 0.92 -10.46 4.93
CA SER A 516 2.03 -11.11 4.25
C SER A 516 2.29 -10.49 2.89
N GLY A 517 3.54 -10.53 2.46
CA GLY A 517 4.00 -10.14 1.14
C GLY A 517 4.56 -11.33 0.36
N VAL A 518 4.42 -11.28 -0.95
CA VAL A 518 4.96 -12.26 -1.88
C VAL A 518 5.52 -11.57 -3.10
N VAL A 519 6.68 -12.05 -3.55
CA VAL A 519 7.31 -11.58 -4.78
C VAL A 519 7.89 -12.76 -5.55
N VAL A 520 7.71 -12.75 -6.88
CA VAL A 520 8.25 -13.73 -7.81
C VAL A 520 8.92 -13.02 -8.98
N VAL A 521 9.98 -13.60 -9.52
CA VAL A 521 10.77 -13.00 -10.61
C VAL A 521 10.57 -13.79 -11.90
N CYS A 522 10.28 -13.07 -12.98
CA CYS A 522 10.26 -13.57 -14.36
C CYS A 522 11.65 -13.35 -14.95
N ASP A 523 12.52 -14.36 -14.93
CA ASP A 523 13.89 -14.28 -15.46
C ASP A 523 14.07 -14.99 -16.81
N GLY A 524 12.97 -15.46 -17.40
CA GLY A 524 12.95 -16.16 -18.69
C GLY A 524 13.25 -17.67 -18.62
N THR A 525 13.58 -18.19 -17.43
CA THR A 525 13.89 -19.62 -17.27
C THR A 525 12.64 -20.49 -17.12
N GLU A 526 12.77 -21.79 -17.45
CA GLU A 526 11.71 -22.78 -17.18
C GLU A 526 11.42 -22.92 -15.69
N ALA A 527 12.45 -22.86 -14.84
CA ALA A 527 12.31 -22.90 -13.40
C ALA A 527 11.48 -21.71 -12.86
N ALA A 528 11.70 -20.50 -13.41
CA ALA A 528 10.86 -19.34 -13.10
C ALA A 528 9.40 -19.59 -13.53
N GLY A 529 9.17 -20.13 -14.72
CA GLY A 529 7.82 -20.46 -15.19
C GLY A 529 7.06 -21.36 -14.21
N LYS A 530 7.69 -22.42 -13.71
CA LYS A 530 7.10 -23.35 -12.72
C LYS A 530 6.78 -22.66 -11.39
N ARG A 531 7.63 -21.76 -10.91
CA ARG A 531 7.39 -20.97 -9.68
C ARG A 531 6.25 -19.96 -9.87
N ILE A 532 6.26 -19.23 -10.98
CA ILE A 532 5.24 -18.26 -11.37
C ILE A 532 3.85 -18.90 -11.40
N GLU A 533 3.74 -20.06 -12.10
CA GLU A 533 2.48 -20.79 -12.20
C GLU A 533 1.92 -21.15 -10.81
N ARG A 534 2.74 -21.72 -9.93
CA ARG A 534 2.31 -22.11 -8.57
C ARG A 534 1.98 -20.89 -7.70
N VAL A 535 2.90 -19.95 -7.61
CA VAL A 535 2.79 -18.83 -6.67
C VAL A 535 1.64 -17.90 -7.06
N LEU A 536 1.55 -17.52 -8.34
CA LEU A 536 0.52 -16.60 -8.81
C LEU A 536 -0.86 -17.24 -8.99
N TRP A 537 -0.96 -18.56 -8.91
CA TRP A 537 -2.21 -19.27 -8.71
C TRP A 537 -2.59 -19.34 -7.22
N ASN A 538 -1.68 -19.82 -6.38
CA ASN A 538 -1.94 -20.10 -4.97
C ASN A 538 -2.25 -18.84 -4.18
N ASP A 539 -1.54 -17.75 -4.42
CA ASP A 539 -1.67 -16.51 -3.66
C ASP A 539 -3.10 -15.91 -3.73
N PRO A 540 -3.68 -15.61 -4.90
CA PRO A 540 -5.07 -15.16 -4.98
C PRO A 540 -6.09 -16.25 -4.59
N ALA A 541 -5.75 -17.54 -4.75
CA ALA A 541 -6.62 -18.64 -4.33
C ALA A 541 -6.85 -18.64 -2.82
N THR A 542 -5.87 -18.24 -1.99
CA THR A 542 -6.07 -18.10 -0.54
C THR A 542 -7.12 -17.06 -0.21
N GLY A 543 -7.25 -16.00 -1.00
CA GLY A 543 -8.31 -15.00 -0.85
C GLY A 543 -9.70 -15.56 -1.18
N VAL A 544 -9.81 -16.28 -2.28
CA VAL A 544 -11.07 -16.95 -2.66
C VAL A 544 -11.46 -18.00 -1.60
N MET A 545 -10.52 -18.83 -1.18
CA MET A 545 -10.70 -19.84 -0.13
C MET A 545 -11.26 -19.23 1.16
N ARG A 546 -10.61 -18.18 1.66
CA ARG A 546 -11.00 -17.49 2.88
C ARG A 546 -12.43 -16.92 2.82
N HIS A 547 -12.76 -16.26 1.69
CA HIS A 547 -14.09 -15.69 1.51
C HIS A 547 -15.17 -16.77 1.28
N ALA A 548 -14.81 -17.88 0.63
CA ALA A 548 -15.70 -19.02 0.49
C ALA A 548 -15.98 -19.70 1.84
N ASP A 549 -14.95 -19.85 2.68
CA ASP A 549 -15.08 -20.38 4.05
C ASP A 549 -15.96 -19.47 4.92
N ALA A 550 -15.86 -18.15 4.75
CA ALA A 550 -16.74 -17.18 5.40
C ALA A 550 -18.19 -17.13 4.82
N GLY A 551 -18.51 -17.94 3.83
CA GLY A 551 -19.87 -18.11 3.29
C GLY A 551 -20.27 -17.09 2.21
N TYR A 552 -19.33 -16.41 1.55
CA TYR A 552 -19.63 -15.54 0.41
C TYR A 552 -19.92 -16.37 -0.85
N ALA A 553 -21.14 -16.22 -1.39
CA ALA A 553 -21.61 -17.01 -2.53
C ALA A 553 -20.75 -16.80 -3.78
N GLU A 554 -20.29 -15.59 -4.03
CA GLU A 554 -19.40 -15.24 -5.15
C GLU A 554 -18.04 -15.95 -5.04
N ALA A 555 -17.51 -16.12 -3.83
CA ALA A 555 -16.25 -16.82 -3.60
C ALA A 555 -16.41 -18.33 -3.79
N VAL A 556 -17.54 -18.90 -3.34
CA VAL A 556 -17.88 -20.31 -3.60
C VAL A 556 -18.04 -20.57 -5.10
N ALA A 557 -18.73 -19.68 -5.81
CA ALA A 557 -18.85 -19.76 -7.27
C ALA A 557 -17.50 -19.69 -7.98
N CYS A 558 -16.67 -18.71 -7.61
CA CYS A 558 -15.31 -18.56 -8.15
C CYS A 558 -14.44 -19.81 -7.86
N ALA A 559 -14.51 -20.35 -6.65
CA ALA A 559 -13.76 -21.57 -6.30
C ALA A 559 -14.15 -22.76 -7.21
N ARG A 560 -15.44 -22.95 -7.48
CA ARG A 560 -15.93 -23.99 -8.38
C ARG A 560 -15.51 -23.75 -9.83
N GLU A 561 -15.68 -22.52 -10.33
CA GLU A 561 -15.26 -22.11 -11.69
C GLU A 561 -13.77 -22.39 -11.93
N GLN A 562 -12.94 -22.14 -10.92
CA GLN A 562 -11.50 -22.30 -11.02
C GLN A 562 -10.99 -23.69 -10.59
N GLY A 563 -11.86 -24.58 -10.16
CA GLY A 563 -11.48 -25.93 -9.70
C GLY A 563 -10.68 -25.93 -8.38
N LEU A 564 -10.90 -24.95 -7.53
CA LEU A 564 -10.24 -24.88 -6.23
C LEU A 564 -10.83 -25.93 -5.28
N LYS A 565 -9.99 -26.76 -4.69
CA LYS A 565 -10.41 -27.83 -3.79
C LYS A 565 -10.66 -27.28 -2.39
N LEU A 566 -11.90 -27.22 -1.98
CA LEU A 566 -12.36 -26.79 -0.65
C LEU A 566 -13.03 -27.97 0.07
N PRO A 567 -12.29 -28.76 0.89
CA PRO A 567 -12.78 -30.03 1.45
C PRO A 567 -14.08 -29.94 2.25
N MET A 568 -14.29 -28.82 2.97
CA MET A 568 -15.47 -28.60 3.83
C MET A 568 -16.70 -28.10 3.04
N LEU A 569 -16.51 -27.60 1.82
CA LEU A 569 -17.58 -27.08 0.97
C LEU A 569 -17.98 -28.05 -0.16
N GLY A 570 -17.36 -29.22 -0.24
CA GLY A 570 -17.66 -30.22 -1.25
C GLY A 570 -17.34 -29.76 -2.68
N ALA A 571 -16.40 -28.83 -2.81
CA ALA A 571 -15.94 -28.27 -4.08
C ALA A 571 -14.50 -28.70 -4.39
#